data_15a09615da2d3838dcf03bd5a036f838
#
_entry.id   15a09615da2d3838dcf03bd5a036f838
#
_cell.length_a   1.000
_cell.length_b   1.000
_cell.length_c   1.000
_cell.angle_alpha   90.00
_cell.angle_beta   90.00
_cell.angle_gamma   90.00
#
_symmetry.space_group_name_H-M   'P 1'
#
loop_
_entity.id
_entity.type
_entity.pdbx_description
1 polymer ?
#
loop_
_entity_poly.entity_id
_entity_poly.type
_entity_poly.pdbx_seq_one_letter_code
_entity_poly.pdbx_strand_id
1 'polypeptide(L)'
;MKLKLFGSTLLVAVASLVVPAHAKIDELRFAYVDNLQDDHGDIVDGKEGSNFEIELVSSSPDFLNFIGSPRPYAMVSANTTDDGVNFGGVGLLWRWEFADGWAFEPGFGYIVHDGELDNPFPDDTPEAAAFSEEHQLLGSRDLFRTTLALEREFGSRFAAQAYYEHMSHGQVLDTGRNQGLDYVGLRVLYRFDPDAAD
;
A
#
# COMPACT_ATOMS: atom_id res chain seq x y z
N MET A 1 -14.02 18.61 13.63
CA MET A 1 -13.27 17.34 13.59
C MET A 1 -14.27 16.21 13.83
N LYS A 2 -14.84 15.65 12.78
CA LYS A 2 -15.72 14.47 12.83
C LYS A 2 -14.90 13.30 12.30
N LEU A 3 -14.28 12.55 13.21
CA LEU A 3 -13.62 11.29 12.91
C LEU A 3 -14.67 10.38 12.27
N LYS A 4 -14.58 10.15 10.96
CA LYS A 4 -15.46 9.20 10.27
C LYS A 4 -15.07 7.79 10.74
N LEU A 5 -15.91 7.20 11.58
CA LEU A 5 -15.74 5.88 12.20
C LEU A 5 -15.86 4.70 11.18
N PHE A 6 -15.77 4.95 9.89
CA PHE A 6 -15.89 3.93 8.85
C PHE A 6 -14.64 3.05 8.70
N GLY A 7 -13.47 3.57 9.08
CA GLY A 7 -12.19 2.84 8.95
C GLY A 7 -12.04 1.64 9.88
N SER A 8 -12.62 1.71 11.09
CA SER A 8 -12.35 0.72 12.14
C SER A 8 -12.98 -0.66 11.88
N THR A 9 -14.12 -0.71 11.21
CA THR A 9 -14.83 -1.99 10.94
C THR A 9 -14.23 -2.73 9.75
N LEU A 10 -13.71 -2.01 8.75
CA LEU A 10 -13.03 -2.59 7.60
C LEU A 10 -11.67 -3.19 8.00
N LEU A 11 -10.95 -2.52 8.89
CA LEU A 11 -9.65 -2.96 9.41
C LEU A 11 -9.70 -4.34 10.06
N VAL A 12 -10.72 -4.60 10.88
CA VAL A 12 -10.89 -5.88 11.59
C VAL A 12 -11.28 -7.00 10.62
N ALA A 13 -12.05 -6.71 9.58
CA ALA A 13 -12.49 -7.69 8.60
C ALA A 13 -11.35 -8.18 7.68
N VAL A 14 -10.47 -7.25 7.24
CA VAL A 14 -9.33 -7.60 6.37
C VAL A 14 -8.28 -8.43 7.12
N ALA A 15 -7.98 -8.09 8.37
CA ALA A 15 -7.05 -8.85 9.20
C ALA A 15 -7.55 -10.30 9.49
N SER A 16 -8.86 -10.50 9.52
CA SER A 16 -9.46 -11.83 9.82
C SER A 16 -9.47 -12.79 8.62
N LEU A 17 -9.31 -12.30 7.39
CA LEU A 17 -9.48 -13.12 6.19
C LEU A 17 -8.18 -13.71 5.64
N VAL A 18 -7.01 -13.26 6.06
CA VAL A 18 -5.75 -13.57 5.36
C VAL A 18 -4.68 -14.24 6.20
N VAL A 19 -4.79 -14.21 7.52
CA VAL A 19 -3.82 -14.94 8.36
C VAL A 19 -4.36 -16.35 8.57
N PRO A 20 -3.80 -17.40 7.91
CA PRO A 20 -4.12 -18.77 8.26
C PRO A 20 -3.86 -18.93 9.76
N ALA A 21 -4.70 -19.70 10.44
CA ALA A 21 -4.69 -19.86 11.91
C ALA A 21 -3.35 -20.33 12.51
N HIS A 22 -2.33 -20.54 11.67
CA HIS A 22 -0.97 -20.98 12.02
C HIS A 22 0.12 -20.05 11.46
N ALA A 23 -0.22 -18.92 10.80
CA ALA A 23 0.79 -17.99 10.31
C ALA A 23 1.34 -17.19 11.49
N LYS A 24 2.64 -17.32 11.73
CA LYS A 24 3.37 -16.51 12.70
C LYS A 24 3.61 -15.13 12.08
N ILE A 25 3.22 -14.08 12.78
CA ILE A 25 3.62 -12.71 12.41
C ILE A 25 5.09 -12.55 12.75
N ASP A 26 5.91 -12.29 11.74
CA ASP A 26 7.36 -12.19 11.89
C ASP A 26 7.84 -10.74 11.93
N GLU A 27 7.15 -9.83 11.24
CA GLU A 27 7.53 -8.43 11.16
C GLU A 27 6.37 -7.49 11.37
N LEU A 28 6.68 -6.36 11.99
CA LEU A 28 5.87 -5.16 12.04
C LEU A 28 6.62 -4.05 11.30
N ARG A 29 5.92 -3.33 10.42
CA ARG A 29 6.48 -2.29 9.59
C ARG A 29 5.71 -1.00 9.75
N PHE A 30 6.44 0.13 9.73
CA PHE A 30 5.89 1.48 9.72
C PHE A 30 6.49 2.24 8.56
N ALA A 31 5.66 2.85 7.73
CA ALA A 31 6.10 3.69 6.65
C ALA A 31 5.52 5.11 6.76
N TYR A 32 6.26 6.05 6.20
CA TYR A 32 5.78 7.37 5.82
C TYR A 32 6.06 7.51 4.33
N VAL A 33 5.00 7.78 3.57
CA VAL A 33 5.04 7.88 2.12
C VAL A 33 4.37 9.16 1.64
N ASP A 34 4.94 9.76 0.60
CA ASP A 34 4.40 10.92 -0.07
C ASP A 34 3.82 10.51 -1.43
N ASN A 35 2.67 11.09 -1.78
CA ASN A 35 2.08 10.94 -3.10
C ASN A 35 2.95 11.68 -4.12
N LEU A 36 3.27 11.02 -5.24
CA LEU A 36 4.12 11.56 -6.32
C LEU A 36 3.32 12.20 -7.46
N GLN A 37 2.01 12.12 -7.44
CA GLN A 37 1.19 12.54 -8.57
C GLN A 37 0.61 13.93 -8.38
N ASP A 38 0.62 14.73 -9.45
CA ASP A 38 -0.18 15.95 -9.60
C ASP A 38 -1.51 15.65 -10.30
N ASP A 39 -2.30 16.70 -10.55
CA ASP A 39 -3.60 16.68 -11.24
C ASP A 39 -3.57 16.05 -12.62
N HIS A 40 -2.40 16.00 -13.27
CA HIS A 40 -2.21 15.53 -14.63
C HIS A 40 -1.58 14.12 -14.66
N GLY A 41 -1.28 13.54 -13.48
CA GLY A 41 -0.55 12.28 -13.38
C GLY A 41 0.95 12.44 -13.58
N ASP A 42 1.46 13.66 -13.60
CA ASP A 42 2.89 13.93 -13.65
C ASP A 42 3.50 13.77 -12.25
N ILE A 43 4.72 13.27 -12.19
CA ILE A 43 5.45 13.07 -10.92
C ILE A 43 5.91 14.43 -10.39
N VAL A 44 5.17 14.99 -9.45
CA VAL A 44 5.47 16.25 -8.74
C VAL A 44 5.02 16.16 -7.28
N ASP A 45 5.14 17.25 -6.55
CA ASP A 45 4.70 17.39 -5.16
C ASP A 45 3.17 17.15 -5.07
N GLY A 46 2.80 15.96 -4.58
CA GLY A 46 1.43 15.43 -4.69
C GLY A 46 0.42 16.18 -3.85
N LYS A 47 -0.76 16.42 -4.41
CA LYS A 47 -1.86 17.13 -3.74
C LYS A 47 -2.56 16.34 -2.64
N GLU A 48 -2.54 15.01 -2.74
CA GLU A 48 -3.27 14.13 -1.83
C GLU A 48 -2.56 13.89 -0.49
N GLY A 49 -1.48 14.65 -0.22
CA GLY A 49 -0.75 14.57 1.03
C GLY A 49 0.05 13.28 1.19
N SER A 50 0.52 13.07 2.41
CA SER A 50 1.34 11.93 2.80
C SER A 50 0.52 10.91 3.56
N ASN A 51 0.95 9.65 3.55
CA ASN A 51 0.33 8.59 4.32
C ASN A 51 1.28 8.01 5.37
N PHE A 52 0.69 7.66 6.51
CA PHE A 52 1.30 6.74 7.47
C PHE A 52 0.76 5.33 7.26
N GLU A 53 1.66 4.36 7.16
CA GLU A 53 1.30 2.97 6.95
C GLU A 53 1.75 2.07 8.09
N ILE A 54 0.95 1.07 8.36
CA ILE A 54 1.30 -0.05 9.24
C ILE A 54 1.09 -1.34 8.43
N GLU A 55 2.12 -2.20 8.43
CA GLU A 55 2.07 -3.48 7.74
C GLU A 55 2.55 -4.59 8.67
N LEU A 56 1.79 -5.69 8.71
CA LEU A 56 2.14 -6.93 9.39
C LEU A 56 2.52 -7.96 8.34
N VAL A 57 3.67 -8.59 8.50
CA VAL A 57 4.17 -9.61 7.56
C VAL A 57 4.34 -10.93 8.31
N SER A 58 3.90 -12.01 7.70
CA SER A 58 4.07 -13.36 8.23
C SER A 58 5.17 -14.12 7.50
N SER A 59 5.64 -15.22 8.11
CA SER A 59 6.44 -16.22 7.41
C SER A 59 5.72 -16.77 6.18
N SER A 60 6.50 -17.19 5.18
CA SER A 60 5.96 -17.85 3.99
C SER A 60 5.38 -19.22 4.37
N PRO A 61 4.11 -19.48 4.08
CA PRO A 61 3.54 -20.82 4.24
C PRO A 61 4.11 -21.79 3.21
N ASP A 62 4.32 -23.05 3.57
CA ASP A 62 4.90 -24.09 2.71
C ASP A 62 4.19 -24.24 1.35
N PHE A 63 2.87 -24.04 1.32
CA PHE A 63 2.10 -24.14 0.07
C PHE A 63 2.42 -23.03 -0.94
N LEU A 64 3.15 -21.98 -0.57
CA LEU A 64 3.61 -20.91 -1.47
C LEU A 64 5.03 -21.16 -2.02
N ASN A 65 5.70 -22.25 -1.62
CA ASN A 65 7.08 -22.53 -2.06
C ASN A 65 7.19 -22.64 -3.59
N PHE A 66 6.15 -23.12 -4.27
CA PHE A 66 6.14 -23.27 -5.73
C PHE A 66 6.17 -21.94 -6.51
N ILE A 67 5.86 -20.80 -5.85
CA ILE A 67 5.95 -19.46 -6.44
C ILE A 67 7.07 -18.60 -5.82
N GLY A 68 8.07 -19.24 -5.19
CA GLY A 68 9.25 -18.56 -4.64
C GLY A 68 9.09 -18.10 -3.19
N SER A 69 8.25 -18.79 -2.41
CA SER A 69 8.08 -18.58 -0.97
C SER A 69 7.77 -17.12 -0.57
N PRO A 70 6.79 -16.47 -1.20
CA PRO A 70 6.44 -15.10 -0.82
C PRO A 70 5.84 -15.06 0.58
N ARG A 71 6.09 -13.95 1.27
CA ARG A 71 5.61 -13.66 2.62
C ARG A 71 4.27 -12.91 2.56
N PRO A 72 3.17 -13.47 3.08
CA PRO A 72 1.90 -12.76 3.17
C PRO A 72 1.99 -11.52 4.06
N TYR A 73 1.31 -10.45 3.64
CA TYR A 73 1.16 -9.24 4.44
C TYR A 73 -0.29 -8.76 4.53
N ALA A 74 -0.58 -8.00 5.57
CA ALA A 74 -1.78 -7.17 5.70
C ALA A 74 -1.35 -5.76 6.11
N MET A 75 -1.96 -4.74 5.52
CA MET A 75 -1.59 -3.37 5.75
C MET A 75 -2.78 -2.43 5.84
N VAL A 76 -2.52 -1.28 6.45
CA VAL A 76 -3.41 -0.12 6.46
C VAL A 76 -2.59 1.14 6.25
N SER A 77 -3.19 2.09 5.56
CA SER A 77 -2.63 3.39 5.24
C SER A 77 -3.62 4.48 5.63
N ALA A 78 -3.16 5.49 6.33
CA ALA A 78 -3.96 6.63 6.76
C ALA A 78 -3.32 7.92 6.25
N ASN A 79 -4.11 8.71 5.51
CA ASN A 79 -3.66 9.98 4.98
C ASN A 79 -3.57 11.06 6.07
N THR A 80 -2.67 12.00 5.87
CA THR A 80 -2.43 13.13 6.78
C THR A 80 -3.38 14.30 6.57
N THR A 81 -4.15 14.31 5.47
CA THR A 81 -5.14 15.32 5.13
C THR A 81 -6.55 14.78 5.21
N ASP A 82 -7.55 15.66 5.33
CA ASP A 82 -8.95 15.24 5.44
C ASP A 82 -9.52 14.74 4.09
N ASP A 83 -8.94 15.17 2.98
CA ASP A 83 -9.39 14.87 1.60
C ASP A 83 -8.50 13.80 0.92
N GLY A 84 -7.45 13.34 1.58
CA GLY A 84 -6.56 12.32 1.04
C GLY A 84 -7.10 10.90 1.17
N VAL A 85 -6.51 9.98 0.39
CA VAL A 85 -6.97 8.60 0.27
C VAL A 85 -6.42 7.73 1.39
N ASN A 86 -7.35 7.09 2.13
CA ASN A 86 -7.02 6.02 3.08
C ASN A 86 -7.28 4.67 2.40
N PHE A 87 -6.44 3.69 2.69
CA PHE A 87 -6.61 2.36 2.12
C PHE A 87 -6.12 1.26 3.05
N GLY A 88 -6.52 0.05 2.74
CA GLY A 88 -6.03 -1.13 3.44
C GLY A 88 -6.15 -2.35 2.55
N GLY A 89 -5.28 -3.33 2.77
CA GLY A 89 -5.24 -4.49 1.91
C GLY A 89 -4.30 -5.57 2.36
N VAL A 90 -4.10 -6.50 1.44
CA VAL A 90 -3.34 -7.73 1.66
C VAL A 90 -2.53 -8.06 0.41
N GLY A 91 -1.46 -8.83 0.57
CA GLY A 91 -0.67 -9.26 -0.58
C GLY A 91 0.48 -10.17 -0.20
N LEU A 92 1.42 -10.27 -1.11
CA LEU A 92 2.59 -11.13 -1.06
C LEU A 92 3.85 -10.32 -1.35
N LEU A 93 4.91 -10.58 -0.61
CA LEU A 93 6.22 -9.96 -0.73
C LEU A 93 7.26 -11.03 -1.04
N TRP A 94 8.15 -10.77 -2.01
CA TRP A 94 9.29 -11.63 -2.33
C TRP A 94 10.56 -10.91 -1.91
N ARG A 95 11.28 -11.45 -0.92
CA ARG A 95 12.54 -10.84 -0.44
C ARG A 95 13.73 -11.59 -1.00
N TRP A 96 14.61 -10.86 -1.69
CA TRP A 96 15.84 -11.39 -2.28
C TRP A 96 17.06 -10.65 -1.73
N GLU A 97 17.82 -11.32 -0.90
CA GLU A 97 19.09 -10.80 -0.46
C GLU A 97 20.14 -10.91 -1.58
N PHE A 98 20.83 -9.82 -1.86
CA PHE A 98 21.83 -9.75 -2.93
C PHE A 98 23.24 -9.34 -2.43
N ALA A 99 23.34 -8.80 -1.21
CA ALA A 99 24.58 -8.48 -0.52
C ALA A 99 24.34 -8.50 1.00
N ASP A 100 25.39 -8.61 1.79
CA ASP A 100 25.32 -8.66 3.24
C ASP A 100 24.51 -7.49 3.82
N GLY A 101 23.34 -7.82 4.38
CA GLY A 101 22.36 -6.88 4.93
C GLY A 101 21.67 -5.98 3.90
N TRP A 102 21.68 -6.34 2.60
CA TRP A 102 20.91 -5.66 1.55
C TRP A 102 19.98 -6.64 0.86
N ALA A 103 18.72 -6.25 0.76
CA ALA A 103 17.73 -7.02 0.03
C ALA A 103 16.88 -6.13 -0.89
N PHE A 104 16.39 -6.73 -1.97
CA PHE A 104 15.35 -6.19 -2.83
C PHE A 104 14.05 -6.94 -2.57
N GLU A 105 12.97 -6.19 -2.38
CA GLU A 105 11.67 -6.78 -2.03
C GLU A 105 10.56 -6.18 -2.93
N PRO A 106 10.22 -6.85 -4.04
CA PRO A 106 8.99 -6.59 -4.77
C PRO A 106 7.79 -7.20 -4.05
N GLY A 107 6.63 -6.57 -4.24
CA GLY A 107 5.37 -7.06 -3.73
C GLY A 107 4.23 -6.89 -4.70
N PHE A 108 3.21 -7.72 -4.51
CA PHE A 108 1.94 -7.60 -5.22
C PHE A 108 0.78 -7.85 -4.27
N GLY A 109 -0.26 -7.03 -4.36
CA GLY A 109 -1.39 -7.10 -3.46
C GLY A 109 -2.68 -6.54 -4.04
N TYR A 110 -3.66 -6.51 -3.16
CA TYR A 110 -5.00 -6.03 -3.43
C TYR A 110 -5.43 -5.16 -2.26
N ILE A 111 -5.94 -3.97 -2.55
CA ILE A 111 -6.39 -3.00 -1.56
C ILE A 111 -7.82 -2.55 -1.85
N VAL A 112 -8.46 -2.02 -0.81
CA VAL A 112 -9.67 -1.21 -0.90
C VAL A 112 -9.40 0.16 -0.29
N HIS A 113 -10.00 1.20 -0.85
CA HIS A 113 -9.75 2.59 -0.46
C HIS A 113 -11.05 3.39 -0.32
N ASP A 114 -10.96 4.60 0.25
CA ASP A 114 -12.08 5.52 0.44
C ASP A 114 -12.06 6.73 -0.52
N GLY A 115 -11.04 6.84 -1.39
CA GLY A 115 -10.91 7.92 -2.37
C GLY A 115 -12.03 7.98 -3.41
N GLU A 116 -12.04 9.05 -4.20
CA GLU A 116 -13.07 9.30 -5.19
C GLU A 116 -12.94 8.36 -6.41
N LEU A 117 -14.08 7.91 -6.95
CA LEU A 117 -14.09 7.00 -8.09
C LEU A 117 -14.25 7.75 -9.40
N ASP A 118 -15.24 8.63 -9.44
CA ASP A 118 -15.62 9.38 -10.63
C ASP A 118 -15.95 10.83 -10.27
N ASN A 119 -15.94 11.68 -11.29
CA ASN A 119 -16.35 13.06 -11.13
C ASN A 119 -17.89 13.13 -10.98
N PRO A 120 -18.41 13.72 -9.89
CA PRO A 120 -19.87 13.81 -9.67
C PRO A 120 -20.56 14.88 -10.54
N PHE A 121 -19.79 15.74 -11.23
CA PHE A 121 -20.30 16.80 -12.07
C PHE A 121 -20.36 16.37 -13.54
N PRO A 122 -21.28 16.96 -14.35
CA PRO A 122 -21.33 16.70 -15.78
C PRO A 122 -20.02 17.09 -16.48
N ASP A 123 -19.60 16.30 -17.45
CA ASP A 123 -18.41 16.59 -18.26
C ASP A 123 -18.49 18.00 -18.88
N ASP A 124 -17.35 18.61 -19.14
CA ASP A 124 -17.19 19.94 -19.74
C ASP A 124 -17.76 21.11 -18.90
N THR A 125 -18.02 20.92 -17.61
CA THR A 125 -18.40 22.00 -16.71
C THR A 125 -17.21 22.55 -15.91
N PRO A 126 -17.21 23.84 -15.52
CA PRO A 126 -16.16 24.38 -14.65
C PRO A 126 -16.04 23.65 -13.29
N GLU A 127 -17.17 23.15 -12.77
CA GLU A 127 -17.22 22.39 -11.52
C GLU A 127 -16.54 21.02 -11.68
N ALA A 128 -16.74 20.36 -12.83
CA ALA A 128 -16.06 19.10 -13.12
C ALA A 128 -14.53 19.31 -13.25
N ALA A 129 -14.12 20.39 -13.90
CA ALA A 129 -12.70 20.72 -14.01
C ALA A 129 -12.07 20.96 -12.63
N ALA A 130 -12.71 21.82 -11.80
CA ALA A 130 -12.24 22.11 -10.45
C ALA A 130 -12.17 20.85 -9.58
N PHE A 131 -13.17 19.98 -9.63
CA PHE A 131 -13.19 18.73 -8.88
C PHE A 131 -12.04 17.79 -9.30
N SER A 132 -11.79 17.66 -10.60
CA SER A 132 -10.70 16.85 -11.12
C SER A 132 -9.32 17.43 -10.81
N GLU A 133 -9.23 18.75 -10.57
CA GLU A 133 -7.98 19.39 -10.11
C GLU A 133 -7.68 19.13 -8.63
N GLU A 134 -8.69 18.85 -7.82
CA GLU A 134 -8.58 18.66 -6.37
C GLU A 134 -8.51 17.18 -5.97
N HIS A 135 -8.99 16.25 -6.83
CA HIS A 135 -9.15 14.84 -6.48
C HIS A 135 -8.57 13.92 -7.55
N GLN A 136 -7.94 12.84 -7.12
CA GLN A 136 -7.60 11.71 -7.97
C GLN A 136 -8.82 10.80 -8.14
N LEU A 137 -9.18 10.50 -9.40
CA LEU A 137 -10.34 9.71 -9.74
C LEU A 137 -9.90 8.28 -10.09
N LEU A 138 -10.11 7.37 -9.16
CA LEU A 138 -9.51 6.05 -9.16
C LEU A 138 -10.29 5.01 -9.95
N GLY A 139 -11.54 5.31 -10.31
CA GLY A 139 -12.41 4.50 -11.18
C GLY A 139 -12.96 3.23 -10.52
N SER A 140 -12.27 2.62 -9.61
CA SER A 140 -12.70 1.41 -8.89
C SER A 140 -12.47 1.56 -7.39
N ARG A 141 -13.32 0.94 -6.56
CA ARG A 141 -13.17 0.91 -5.10
C ARG A 141 -12.02 0.02 -4.65
N ASP A 142 -11.60 -0.87 -5.48
CA ASP A 142 -10.54 -1.83 -5.24
C ASP A 142 -9.44 -1.71 -6.30
N LEU A 143 -8.18 -1.81 -5.88
CA LEU A 143 -7.02 -1.65 -6.74
C LEU A 143 -6.03 -2.79 -6.51
N PHE A 144 -5.27 -3.12 -7.54
CA PHE A 144 -4.02 -3.84 -7.37
C PHE A 144 -2.96 -2.91 -6.80
N ARG A 145 -2.12 -3.44 -5.92
CA ARG A 145 -0.98 -2.74 -5.34
C ARG A 145 0.31 -3.44 -5.75
N THR A 146 1.22 -2.73 -6.37
CA THR A 146 2.57 -3.19 -6.68
C THR A 146 3.56 -2.40 -5.84
N THR A 147 4.52 -3.07 -5.20
CA THR A 147 5.52 -2.43 -4.36
C THR A 147 6.92 -2.81 -4.77
N LEU A 148 7.86 -1.89 -4.59
CA LEU A 148 9.29 -2.11 -4.76
C LEU A 148 10.02 -1.52 -3.57
N ALA A 149 10.84 -2.30 -2.89
CA ALA A 149 11.64 -1.82 -1.78
C ALA A 149 13.10 -2.24 -1.89
N LEU A 150 13.98 -1.32 -1.52
CA LEU A 150 15.38 -1.58 -1.28
C LEU A 150 15.63 -1.53 0.22
N GLU A 151 16.02 -2.66 0.80
CA GLU A 151 16.18 -2.85 2.24
C GLU A 151 17.64 -2.77 2.64
N ARG A 152 17.88 -2.13 3.80
CA ARG A 152 19.14 -2.21 4.54
C ARG A 152 18.88 -2.66 5.97
N GLU A 153 19.57 -3.72 6.40
CA GLU A 153 19.49 -4.24 7.76
C GLU A 153 20.41 -3.48 8.73
N PHE A 154 19.95 -3.32 9.96
CA PHE A 154 20.68 -2.73 11.08
C PHE A 154 20.66 -3.69 12.28
N GLY A 155 21.47 -4.74 12.19
CA GLY A 155 21.45 -5.86 13.12
C GLY A 155 20.31 -6.83 12.83
N SER A 156 20.06 -7.77 13.75
CA SER A 156 19.14 -8.88 13.52
C SER A 156 17.65 -8.53 13.60
N ARG A 157 17.29 -7.37 14.18
CA ARG A 157 15.89 -7.06 14.45
C ARG A 157 15.34 -5.86 13.68
N PHE A 158 16.20 -4.97 13.19
CA PHE A 158 15.77 -3.73 12.54
C PHE A 158 16.31 -3.66 11.12
N ALA A 159 15.47 -3.15 10.23
CA ALA A 159 15.85 -2.76 8.91
C ALA A 159 15.11 -1.47 8.51
N ALA A 160 15.62 -0.80 7.47
CA ALA A 160 14.92 0.29 6.81
C ALA A 160 14.83 0.02 5.31
N GLN A 161 13.78 0.51 4.68
CA GLN A 161 13.56 0.39 3.25
C GLN A 161 13.34 1.76 2.62
N ALA A 162 14.00 2.01 1.48
CA ALA A 162 13.51 2.95 0.50
C ALA A 162 12.41 2.25 -0.28
N TYR A 163 11.25 2.88 -0.41
CA TYR A 163 10.02 2.19 -0.75
C TYR A 163 9.22 3.00 -1.77
N TYR A 164 8.71 2.30 -2.78
CA TYR A 164 7.80 2.81 -3.79
C TYR A 164 6.61 1.87 -3.91
N GLU A 165 5.43 2.44 -4.12
CA GLU A 165 4.24 1.68 -4.43
C GLU A 165 3.40 2.35 -5.51
N HIS A 166 2.76 1.51 -6.31
CA HIS A 166 1.80 1.89 -7.34
C HIS A 166 0.49 1.13 -7.13
N MET A 167 -0.62 1.85 -7.20
CA MET A 167 -1.95 1.26 -7.08
C MET A 167 -2.83 1.66 -8.25
N SER A 168 -3.47 0.68 -8.89
CA SER A 168 -4.40 0.90 -9.98
C SER A 168 -5.33 -0.29 -10.17
N HIS A 169 -6.49 -0.09 -10.79
CA HIS A 169 -7.37 -1.22 -11.14
C HIS A 169 -6.93 -1.99 -12.41
N GLY A 170 -5.90 -1.49 -13.12
CA GLY A 170 -5.23 -2.18 -14.22
C GLY A 170 -6.12 -2.46 -15.44
N GLN A 171 -7.30 -1.84 -15.56
CA GLN A 171 -8.35 -2.14 -16.54
C GLN A 171 -8.82 -3.63 -16.47
N VAL A 172 -8.64 -4.26 -15.30
CA VAL A 172 -9.02 -5.66 -15.02
C VAL A 172 -10.14 -5.73 -13.99
N LEU A 173 -10.02 -4.93 -12.89
CA LEU A 173 -11.05 -4.88 -11.84
C LEU A 173 -12.23 -4.00 -12.26
N ASP A 174 -11.96 -2.97 -13.04
CA ASP A 174 -12.97 -2.10 -13.64
C ASP A 174 -12.47 -1.58 -15.00
N THR A 175 -13.35 -0.88 -15.73
CA THR A 175 -13.04 -0.26 -17.03
C THR A 175 -13.31 1.24 -16.98
N GLY A 176 -12.51 2.04 -17.67
CA GLY A 176 -12.69 3.49 -17.73
C GLY A 176 -11.55 4.25 -17.07
N ARG A 177 -11.90 5.27 -16.27
CA ARG A 177 -10.91 6.13 -15.62
C ARG A 177 -10.04 5.34 -14.64
N ASN A 178 -8.75 5.57 -14.67
CA ASN A 178 -7.76 4.90 -13.82
C ASN A 178 -6.53 5.81 -13.68
N GLN A 179 -6.62 6.81 -12.83
CA GLN A 179 -5.48 7.69 -12.58
C GLN A 179 -4.40 6.99 -11.74
N GLY A 180 -4.81 6.06 -10.89
CA GLY A 180 -3.91 5.33 -9.99
C GLY A 180 -3.44 6.18 -8.80
N LEU A 181 -2.58 5.59 -8.00
CA LEU A 181 -1.87 6.26 -6.88
C LEU A 181 -0.42 5.81 -6.90
N ASP A 182 0.50 6.75 -6.80
CA ASP A 182 1.94 6.48 -6.73
C ASP A 182 2.52 7.14 -5.48
N TYR A 183 3.15 6.33 -4.62
CA TYR A 183 3.79 6.81 -3.41
C TYR A 183 5.26 6.40 -3.35
N VAL A 184 6.06 7.27 -2.73
CA VAL A 184 7.45 6.98 -2.37
C VAL A 184 7.71 7.37 -0.93
N GLY A 185 8.56 6.63 -0.25
CA GLY A 185 8.86 6.96 1.13
C GLY A 185 9.90 6.06 1.79
N LEU A 186 9.88 6.12 3.10
CA LEU A 186 10.75 5.33 3.95
C LEU A 186 9.91 4.43 4.86
N ARG A 187 10.39 3.22 5.04
CA ARG A 187 9.79 2.22 5.92
C ARG A 187 10.82 1.71 6.91
N VAL A 188 10.41 1.53 8.17
CA VAL A 188 11.19 0.89 9.23
C VAL A 188 10.53 -0.42 9.58
N LEU A 189 11.33 -1.47 9.73
CA LEU A 189 10.90 -2.83 10.02
C LEU A 189 11.42 -3.26 11.38
N TYR A 190 10.57 -3.95 12.13
CA TYR A 190 10.94 -4.66 13.35
C TYR A 190 10.60 -6.15 13.21
N ARG A 191 11.61 -7.01 13.36
CA ARG A 191 11.48 -8.47 13.32
C ARG A 191 11.29 -9.02 14.72
N PHE A 192 10.20 -9.76 14.94
CA PHE A 192 9.92 -10.39 16.23
C PHE A 192 10.86 -11.56 16.48
N ASP A 193 11.19 -12.31 15.43
CA ASP A 193 12.15 -13.39 15.45
C ASP A 193 13.32 -13.04 14.51
N PRO A 194 14.55 -12.90 15.07
CA PRO A 194 15.72 -12.56 14.24
C PRO A 194 16.08 -13.65 13.24
N ASP A 195 15.66 -14.89 13.47
CA ASP A 195 16.01 -16.05 12.64
C ASP A 195 14.93 -16.35 11.57
N ALA A 196 13.87 -15.55 11.50
CA ALA A 196 12.76 -15.76 10.57
C ALA A 196 12.99 -15.14 9.16
N ALA A 197 14.14 -14.51 8.91
CA ALA A 197 14.47 -13.84 7.65
C ALA A 197 15.22 -14.72 6.65
N ASP A 198 15.60 -15.94 7.05
CA ASP A 198 16.35 -16.92 6.23
C ASP A 198 15.44 -17.92 5.51
#